data_72fa3b2700ed9aaf4f79b7c91165c720
#
_entry.id   72fa3b2700ed9aaf4f79b7c91165c720
#
_cell.length_a   1.000
_cell.length_b   1.000
_cell.length_c   1.000
_cell.angle_alpha   90.00
_cell.angle_beta   90.00
_cell.angle_gamma   90.00
#
_symmetry.space_group_name_H-M   'P 1'
#
loop_
_entity.id
_entity.type
_entity.pdbx_description
1 polymer ?
#
loop_
_entity_poly.entity_id
_entity_poly.type
_entity_poly.pdbx_seq_one_letter_code
_entity_poly.pdbx_strand_id
1 'polypeptide(L)'
;MGGLTGVMAAGWLGVQEPLGHEGPPLLPLQVENESNVLQDGSLIDLCGATLLWRTPAGLLRAPTLKQLEAQRQEANAARPQCPVGLSTLAFPSPARGRTAPDKQQPWVYVRCGHVHGYHGWGCRRERGPQERECPLCRLVGPYVPLWLGQEAGLCLDPGPPSHAFAPCGHVCSEKTARYWAQTPLPHGTHAFHAACPFCGAWLTGEHGCVRLIFQGPLD
;
A
#
# COMPACT_ATOMS: atom_id res chain seq x y z
N MET A 1 -35.32 -8.69 14.73
CA MET A 1 -34.24 -9.66 14.60
C MET A 1 -33.60 -9.47 13.23
N GLY A 2 -32.62 -8.58 13.15
CA GLY A 2 -31.89 -8.31 11.91
C GLY A 2 -30.67 -9.24 11.85
N GLY A 3 -30.69 -10.21 10.92
CA GLY A 3 -29.56 -11.09 10.70
C GLY A 3 -28.34 -10.30 10.23
N LEU A 4 -27.20 -10.53 10.86
CA LEU A 4 -25.88 -10.05 10.43
C LEU A 4 -25.52 -10.73 9.11
N THR A 5 -25.89 -10.11 7.96
CA THR A 5 -25.43 -10.53 6.64
C THR A 5 -24.18 -9.73 6.30
N GLY A 6 -23.02 -10.28 6.62
CA GLY A 6 -21.75 -9.76 6.21
C GLY A 6 -20.97 -10.82 5.40
N VAL A 7 -20.15 -10.40 4.49
CA VAL A 7 -19.26 -11.26 3.71
C VAL A 7 -17.83 -11.07 4.22
N MET A 8 -17.16 -12.17 4.55
CA MET A 8 -15.73 -12.12 4.84
C MET A 8 -14.95 -11.96 3.54
N ALA A 9 -14.23 -10.86 3.38
CA ALA A 9 -13.22 -10.74 2.35
C ALA A 9 -11.94 -11.40 2.92
N ALA A 10 -11.70 -12.65 2.56
CA ALA A 10 -10.51 -13.36 2.96
C ALA A 10 -9.31 -12.92 2.12
N GLY A 11 -8.64 -11.86 2.56
CA GLY A 11 -7.28 -11.59 2.15
C GLY A 11 -6.34 -12.30 3.12
N TRP A 12 -5.54 -13.24 2.66
CA TRP A 12 -4.50 -13.86 3.47
C TRP A 12 -3.40 -12.83 3.72
N LEU A 13 -3.42 -12.16 4.84
CA LEU A 13 -2.29 -11.40 5.36
C LEU A 13 -1.34 -12.39 6.04
N GLY A 14 -0.59 -13.15 5.23
CA GLY A 14 0.50 -13.98 5.73
C GLY A 14 1.65 -13.11 6.19
N VAL A 15 1.78 -12.91 7.49
CA VAL A 15 2.93 -12.26 8.10
C VAL A 15 4.03 -13.30 8.26
N GLN A 16 5.15 -13.14 7.56
CA GLN A 16 6.37 -13.93 7.84
C GLN A 16 6.98 -13.43 9.15
N GLU A 17 7.08 -14.30 10.15
CA GLU A 17 7.74 -14.00 11.41
C GLU A 17 9.26 -13.83 11.22
N PRO A 18 9.85 -12.74 11.70
CA PRO A 18 11.28 -12.72 12.00
C PRO A 18 11.51 -13.34 13.39
N LEU A 19 12.37 -14.33 13.45
CA LEU A 19 12.78 -15.02 14.68
C LEU A 19 13.38 -14.05 15.73
N GLY A 20 12.75 -14.01 16.91
CA GLY A 20 13.38 -13.74 18.19
C GLY A 20 13.55 -12.30 18.62
N HIS A 21 12.63 -11.83 19.50
CA HIS A 21 12.99 -11.00 20.65
C HIS A 21 11.87 -11.12 21.72
N GLU A 22 12.20 -11.61 22.89
CA GLU A 22 11.36 -11.63 24.08
C GLU A 22 11.26 -10.21 24.67
N GLY A 23 10.08 -9.61 24.62
CA GLY A 23 9.74 -8.36 25.33
C GLY A 23 8.93 -8.62 26.59
N PRO A 24 8.88 -7.68 27.57
CA PRO A 24 8.18 -7.85 28.83
C PRO A 24 6.66 -8.01 28.62
N PRO A 25 5.94 -8.73 29.52
CA PRO A 25 4.51 -8.96 29.38
C PRO A 25 3.72 -7.66 29.47
N LEU A 26 2.94 -7.36 28.44
CA LEU A 26 2.01 -6.23 28.42
C LEU A 26 0.75 -6.58 29.20
N LEU A 27 0.37 -5.69 30.13
CA LEU A 27 -0.95 -5.73 30.78
C LEU A 27 -2.05 -5.66 29.71
N PRO A 28 -3.21 -6.34 29.92
CA PRO A 28 -4.33 -6.27 28.99
C PRO A 28 -4.72 -4.80 28.80
N LEU A 29 -4.58 -4.28 27.57
CA LEU A 29 -5.10 -2.98 27.17
C LEU A 29 -6.63 -3.05 27.28
N GLN A 30 -7.19 -2.45 28.34
CA GLN A 30 -8.61 -2.18 28.38
C GLN A 30 -8.92 -1.14 27.29
N VAL A 31 -9.62 -1.56 26.24
CA VAL A 31 -10.10 -0.68 25.19
C VAL A 31 -11.30 0.08 25.75
N GLU A 32 -11.18 1.38 25.91
CA GLU A 32 -12.34 2.21 26.30
C GLU A 32 -13.41 2.09 25.20
N ASN A 33 -14.66 1.82 25.58
CA ASN A 33 -15.80 1.59 24.70
C ASN A 33 -15.74 0.32 23.85
N GLU A 34 -15.38 -0.82 24.41
CA GLU A 34 -15.49 -2.12 23.77
C GLU A 34 -16.90 -2.33 23.18
N SER A 35 -16.96 -2.72 21.93
CA SER A 35 -18.19 -3.05 21.23
C SER A 35 -18.06 -4.43 20.58
N ASN A 36 -19.08 -5.29 20.79
CA ASN A 36 -19.20 -6.58 20.12
C ASN A 36 -19.90 -6.47 18.74
N VAL A 37 -20.17 -5.25 18.29
CA VAL A 37 -20.80 -4.99 16.99
C VAL A 37 -19.74 -4.80 15.93
N LEU A 38 -19.73 -5.66 14.91
CA LEU A 38 -18.84 -5.54 13.76
C LEU A 38 -19.34 -4.44 12.83
N GLN A 39 -18.50 -3.46 12.59
CA GLN A 39 -18.72 -2.39 11.61
C GLN A 39 -17.97 -2.67 10.30
N ASP A 40 -18.30 -1.95 9.23
CA ASP A 40 -17.55 -2.06 7.98
C ASP A 40 -16.10 -1.65 8.21
N GLY A 41 -15.16 -2.55 7.92
CA GLY A 41 -13.74 -2.35 8.21
C GLY A 41 -13.25 -2.92 9.55
N SER A 42 -14.12 -3.52 10.37
CA SER A 42 -13.67 -4.20 11.60
C SER A 42 -12.68 -5.31 11.28
N LEU A 43 -11.62 -5.40 12.07
CA LEU A 43 -10.64 -6.48 11.98
C LEU A 43 -10.92 -7.56 13.00
N ILE A 44 -10.80 -8.81 12.59
CA ILE A 44 -10.95 -9.99 13.43
C ILE A 44 -9.62 -10.74 13.42
N ASP A 45 -8.94 -10.76 14.55
CA ASP A 45 -7.71 -11.54 14.71
C ASP A 45 -8.01 -12.98 15.08
N LEU A 46 -7.45 -13.91 14.30
CA LEU A 46 -7.54 -15.35 14.49
C LEU A 46 -6.19 -15.97 14.90
N CYS A 47 -5.36 -15.23 15.62
CA CYS A 47 -4.07 -15.72 16.13
C CYS A 47 -3.14 -16.24 15.00
N GLY A 48 -2.86 -15.37 14.04
CA GLY A 48 -2.01 -15.68 12.86
C GLY A 48 -2.66 -15.42 11.52
N ALA A 49 -3.94 -15.09 11.51
CA ALA A 49 -4.65 -14.57 10.33
C ALA A 49 -5.59 -13.45 10.77
N THR A 50 -5.52 -12.32 10.09
CA THR A 50 -6.43 -11.20 10.34
C THR A 50 -7.47 -11.13 9.21
N LEU A 51 -8.74 -11.11 9.58
CA LEU A 51 -9.86 -10.99 8.67
C LEU A 51 -10.41 -9.56 8.67
N LEU A 52 -10.69 -9.04 7.50
CA LEU A 52 -11.40 -7.76 7.34
C LEU A 52 -12.89 -8.04 7.17
N TRP A 53 -13.69 -7.57 8.12
CA TRP A 53 -15.14 -7.62 8.02
C TRP A 53 -15.65 -6.51 7.11
N ARG A 54 -16.45 -6.88 6.11
CA ARG A 54 -17.08 -5.91 5.19
C ARG A 54 -18.61 -6.10 5.23
N THR A 55 -19.31 -5.00 5.41
CA THR A 55 -20.78 -4.99 5.25
C THR A 55 -21.17 -4.97 3.77
N PRO A 56 -22.40 -5.41 3.39
CA PRO A 56 -22.89 -5.28 2.01
C PRO A 56 -22.80 -3.84 1.50
N ALA A 57 -23.15 -2.85 2.33
CA ALA A 57 -23.04 -1.44 1.99
C ALA A 57 -21.58 -0.98 1.82
N GLY A 58 -20.64 -1.54 2.59
CA GLY A 58 -19.20 -1.30 2.46
C GLY A 58 -18.66 -1.88 1.15
N LEU A 59 -19.07 -3.10 0.80
CA LEU A 59 -18.68 -3.73 -0.46
C LEU A 59 -19.21 -2.99 -1.69
N LEU A 60 -20.39 -2.43 -1.62
CA LEU A 60 -20.95 -1.60 -2.71
C LEU A 60 -20.15 -0.30 -2.93
N ARG A 61 -19.45 0.19 -1.91
CA ARG A 61 -18.55 1.34 -2.01
C ARG A 61 -17.12 0.97 -2.42
N ALA A 62 -16.74 -0.30 -2.30
CA ALA A 62 -15.43 -0.77 -2.74
C ALA A 62 -15.39 -0.85 -4.28
N PRO A 63 -14.22 -0.65 -4.90
CA PRO A 63 -14.08 -0.83 -6.34
C PRO A 63 -14.24 -2.30 -6.71
N THR A 64 -14.76 -2.57 -7.89
CA THR A 64 -14.71 -3.88 -8.51
C THR A 64 -13.34 -4.11 -9.17
N LEU A 65 -12.97 -5.35 -9.46
CA LEU A 65 -11.75 -5.65 -10.23
C LEU A 65 -11.74 -4.96 -11.59
N LYS A 66 -12.91 -4.85 -12.23
CA LYS A 66 -13.06 -4.12 -13.50
C LYS A 66 -12.76 -2.63 -13.36
N GLN A 67 -13.19 -2.02 -12.26
CA GLN A 67 -12.89 -0.60 -11.98
C GLN A 67 -11.40 -0.40 -11.66
N LEU A 68 -10.76 -1.29 -10.90
CA LEU A 68 -9.32 -1.23 -10.66
C LEU A 68 -8.51 -1.35 -11.97
N GLU A 69 -8.92 -2.24 -12.87
CA GLU A 69 -8.30 -2.36 -14.18
C GLU A 69 -8.54 -1.12 -15.05
N ALA A 70 -9.74 -0.54 -15.02
CA ALA A 70 -10.04 0.72 -15.71
C ALA A 70 -9.18 1.87 -15.17
N GLN A 71 -9.00 1.98 -13.86
CA GLN A 71 -8.10 2.98 -13.23
C GLN A 71 -6.65 2.78 -13.67
N ARG A 72 -6.18 1.54 -13.81
CA ARG A 72 -4.85 1.25 -14.35
C ARG A 72 -4.70 1.75 -15.79
N GLN A 73 -5.70 1.47 -16.63
CA GLN A 73 -5.71 1.90 -18.03
C GLN A 73 -5.75 3.44 -18.14
N GLU A 74 -6.55 4.10 -17.31
CA GLU A 74 -6.64 5.56 -17.25
C GLU A 74 -5.30 6.18 -16.82
N ALA A 75 -4.68 5.64 -15.75
CA ALA A 75 -3.37 6.10 -15.30
C ALA A 75 -2.29 5.94 -16.39
N ASN A 76 -2.35 4.86 -17.16
CA ASN A 76 -1.43 4.63 -18.28
C ASN A 76 -1.76 5.53 -19.51
N ALA A 77 -3.05 5.79 -19.76
CA ALA A 77 -3.49 6.67 -20.84
C ALA A 77 -3.11 8.14 -20.63
N ALA A 78 -2.95 8.56 -19.37
CA ALA A 78 -2.44 9.89 -19.02
C ALA A 78 -0.95 10.09 -19.42
N ARG A 79 -0.25 9.01 -19.81
CA ARG A 79 1.14 9.03 -20.30
C ARG A 79 2.10 9.80 -19.39
N PRO A 80 2.13 9.54 -18.07
CA PRO A 80 3.06 10.24 -17.20
C PRO A 80 4.50 9.98 -17.66
N GLN A 81 5.37 10.96 -17.50
CA GLN A 81 6.75 10.87 -17.97
C GLN A 81 7.74 10.86 -16.80
N CYS A 82 8.86 10.17 -17.03
CA CYS A 82 10.00 10.27 -16.14
C CYS A 82 10.69 11.63 -16.33
N PRO A 83 10.82 12.48 -15.31
CA PRO A 83 11.46 13.80 -15.47
C PRO A 83 12.95 13.75 -15.79
N VAL A 84 13.60 12.58 -15.61
CA VAL A 84 15.02 12.39 -15.92
C VAL A 84 15.23 11.73 -17.29
N GLY A 85 14.53 10.62 -17.52
CA GLY A 85 14.70 9.82 -18.74
C GLY A 85 13.73 10.18 -19.87
N LEU A 86 12.77 11.08 -19.62
CA LEU A 86 11.71 11.50 -20.56
C LEU A 86 10.93 10.33 -21.16
N SER A 87 11.05 9.13 -20.58
CA SER A 87 10.33 7.94 -21.00
C SER A 87 8.91 7.95 -20.45
N THR A 88 7.94 7.50 -21.23
CA THR A 88 6.57 7.29 -20.77
C THR A 88 6.54 6.18 -19.71
N LEU A 89 5.82 6.44 -18.62
CA LEU A 89 5.62 5.49 -17.53
C LEU A 89 4.31 4.74 -17.69
N ALA A 90 4.31 3.48 -17.31
CA ALA A 90 3.12 2.64 -17.34
C ALA A 90 3.12 1.65 -16.19
N PHE A 91 2.01 1.57 -15.47
CA PHE A 91 1.81 0.53 -14.46
C PHE A 91 1.73 -0.85 -15.12
N PRO A 92 2.50 -1.83 -14.63
CA PRO A 92 2.50 -3.18 -15.19
C PRO A 92 1.14 -3.86 -15.03
N SER A 93 0.83 -4.79 -15.94
CA SER A 93 -0.36 -5.64 -15.81
C SER A 93 -0.17 -6.65 -14.68
N PRO A 94 -1.24 -6.94 -13.91
CA PRO A 94 -1.24 -7.94 -12.85
C PRO A 94 -0.82 -9.34 -13.33
N ALA A 95 -1.20 -9.68 -14.55
CA ALA A 95 -0.93 -10.98 -15.15
C ALA A 95 0.57 -11.28 -15.36
N ARG A 96 1.44 -10.25 -15.34
CA ARG A 96 2.89 -10.44 -15.56
C ARG A 96 3.67 -10.90 -14.35
N GLY A 97 3.07 -10.97 -13.17
CA GLY A 97 3.81 -11.26 -11.94
C GLY A 97 4.89 -10.20 -11.64
N ARG A 98 5.57 -10.35 -10.52
CA ARG A 98 6.72 -9.49 -10.13
C ARG A 98 8.01 -9.98 -10.82
N THR A 99 8.03 -10.02 -12.14
CA THR A 99 9.24 -10.25 -12.93
C THR A 99 10.10 -8.97 -12.95
N ALA A 100 11.32 -9.06 -13.50
CA ALA A 100 12.30 -7.98 -13.52
C ALA A 100 11.68 -6.60 -13.83
N PRO A 101 12.17 -5.50 -13.21
CA PRO A 101 11.58 -4.19 -13.36
C PRO A 101 11.55 -3.77 -14.84
N ASP A 102 10.36 -3.50 -15.34
CA ASP A 102 10.16 -2.95 -16.68
C ASP A 102 10.71 -1.52 -16.69
N LYS A 103 11.39 -1.12 -17.77
CA LYS A 103 11.91 0.23 -17.93
C LYS A 103 10.80 1.31 -17.89
N GLN A 104 9.57 0.93 -18.22
CA GLN A 104 8.40 1.80 -18.17
C GLN A 104 7.71 1.81 -16.79
N GLN A 105 8.05 0.89 -15.90
CA GLN A 105 7.43 0.84 -14.59
C GLN A 105 7.71 2.12 -13.80
N PRO A 106 6.67 2.77 -13.20
CA PRO A 106 6.87 3.90 -12.33
C PRO A 106 7.59 3.47 -11.04
N TRP A 107 8.46 4.34 -10.55
CA TRP A 107 9.17 4.22 -9.28
C TRP A 107 8.96 5.50 -8.47
N VAL A 108 8.90 5.39 -7.15
CA VAL A 108 8.71 6.53 -6.25
C VAL A 108 9.88 6.72 -5.30
N TYR A 109 10.26 7.97 -5.08
CA TYR A 109 11.08 8.38 -3.93
C TYR A 109 10.17 8.51 -2.72
N VAL A 110 10.22 7.54 -1.81
CA VAL A 110 9.27 7.38 -0.70
C VAL A 110 9.20 8.62 0.21
N ARG A 111 10.31 9.35 0.38
CA ARG A 111 10.34 10.52 1.25
C ARG A 111 9.69 11.79 0.69
N CYS A 112 9.53 11.88 -0.61
CA CYS A 112 8.98 13.09 -1.25
C CYS A 112 7.79 12.82 -2.18
N GLY A 113 7.55 11.56 -2.57
CA GLY A 113 6.45 11.19 -3.46
C GLY A 113 6.70 11.44 -4.94
N HIS A 114 7.83 12.01 -5.36
CA HIS A 114 8.12 12.21 -6.77
C HIS A 114 8.29 10.88 -7.51
N VAL A 115 7.56 10.73 -8.62
CA VAL A 115 7.53 9.51 -9.42
C VAL A 115 8.41 9.65 -10.64
N HIS A 116 9.24 8.65 -10.89
CA HIS A 116 10.19 8.57 -11.99
C HIS A 116 10.12 7.18 -12.65
N GLY A 117 10.82 6.99 -13.77
CA GLY A 117 11.17 5.67 -14.30
C GLY A 117 12.44 5.13 -13.64
N TYR A 118 12.74 3.86 -13.85
CA TYR A 118 13.97 3.27 -13.32
C TYR A 118 15.20 3.92 -13.98
N HIS A 119 16.08 4.48 -13.18
CA HIS A 119 17.36 5.07 -13.60
C HIS A 119 18.42 4.98 -12.48
N GLY A 120 19.67 5.16 -12.84
CA GLY A 120 20.81 5.12 -11.90
C GLY A 120 21.09 6.42 -11.16
N TRP A 121 20.32 7.48 -11.41
CA TRP A 121 20.55 8.79 -10.78
C TRP A 121 20.41 8.72 -9.26
N GLY A 122 21.25 9.49 -8.56
CA GLY A 122 21.21 9.60 -7.10
C GLY A 122 21.71 8.37 -6.34
N CYS A 123 22.15 7.33 -7.05
CA CYS A 123 22.75 6.17 -6.44
C CYS A 123 24.19 6.51 -6.01
N ARG A 124 24.46 6.47 -4.70
CA ARG A 124 25.83 6.59 -4.16
C ARG A 124 26.22 5.29 -3.49
N ARG A 125 27.41 4.78 -3.81
CA ARG A 125 27.93 3.49 -3.25
C ARG A 125 27.96 3.46 -1.72
N GLU A 126 28.07 4.64 -1.08
CA GLU A 126 28.18 4.80 0.37
C GLU A 126 26.84 4.66 1.12
N ARG A 127 25.69 4.77 0.42
CA ARG A 127 24.35 4.82 1.03
C ARG A 127 23.53 3.54 0.93
N GLY A 128 24.10 2.51 0.32
CA GLY A 128 23.39 1.26 0.05
C GLY A 128 22.50 1.32 -1.22
N PRO A 129 22.08 0.15 -1.74
CA PRO A 129 21.45 0.05 -3.06
C PRO A 129 20.03 0.62 -3.13
N GLN A 130 19.38 0.79 -1.99
CA GLN A 130 17.97 1.22 -1.94
C GLN A 130 17.78 2.71 -1.67
N GLU A 131 18.77 3.40 -1.11
CA GLU A 131 18.69 4.83 -0.84
C GLU A 131 19.21 5.67 -1.99
N ARG A 132 18.38 6.55 -2.49
CA ARG A 132 18.72 7.44 -3.59
C ARG A 132 18.31 8.88 -3.31
N GLU A 133 19.02 9.81 -3.92
CA GLU A 133 18.70 11.24 -3.90
C GLU A 133 17.70 11.56 -5.02
N CYS A 134 16.57 12.15 -4.67
CA CYS A 134 15.59 12.60 -5.65
C CYS A 134 16.16 13.76 -6.50
N PRO A 135 16.17 13.66 -7.83
CA PRO A 135 16.74 14.72 -8.69
C PRO A 135 15.97 16.05 -8.62
N LEU A 136 14.68 16.00 -8.24
CA LEU A 136 13.83 17.20 -8.18
C LEU A 136 13.98 17.98 -6.88
N CYS A 137 13.94 17.29 -5.74
CA CYS A 137 13.93 17.96 -4.43
C CYS A 137 15.16 17.65 -3.55
N ARG A 138 16.07 16.81 -4.00
CA ARG A 138 17.32 16.43 -3.31
C ARG A 138 17.14 15.66 -2.01
N LEU A 139 15.91 15.28 -1.64
CA LEU A 139 15.69 14.40 -0.50
C LEU A 139 16.23 13.00 -0.79
N VAL A 140 16.91 12.44 0.22
CA VAL A 140 17.48 11.10 0.17
C VAL A 140 16.56 10.12 0.87
N GLY A 141 16.33 8.96 0.29
CA GLY A 141 15.52 7.90 0.87
C GLY A 141 15.27 6.74 -0.07
N PRO A 142 14.43 5.78 0.37
CA PRO A 142 14.10 4.61 -0.44
C PRO A 142 13.49 4.99 -1.79
N TYR A 143 13.91 4.25 -2.82
CA TYR A 143 13.42 4.36 -4.19
C TYR A 143 12.88 3.00 -4.62
N VAL A 144 11.56 2.91 -4.74
CA VAL A 144 10.85 1.64 -4.87
C VAL A 144 9.91 1.61 -6.08
N PRO A 145 9.72 0.43 -6.70
CA PRO A 145 8.78 0.28 -7.83
C PRO A 145 7.34 0.41 -7.35
N LEU A 146 6.49 1.00 -8.18
CA LEU A 146 5.06 1.14 -7.91
C LEU A 146 4.26 -0.01 -8.52
N TRP A 147 3.32 -0.52 -7.73
CA TRP A 147 2.40 -1.59 -8.09
C TRP A 147 0.97 -1.18 -7.72
N LEU A 148 0.02 -1.31 -8.61
CA LEU A 148 -1.38 -1.08 -8.22
C LEU A 148 -1.87 -2.20 -7.30
N GLY A 149 -2.51 -1.81 -6.19
CA GLY A 149 -3.21 -2.75 -5.31
C GLY A 149 -4.42 -3.35 -6.04
N GLN A 150 -4.57 -4.69 -6.02
CA GLN A 150 -5.53 -5.38 -6.86
C GLN A 150 -6.59 -6.17 -6.11
N GLU A 151 -6.49 -6.20 -4.79
CA GLU A 151 -7.50 -6.83 -3.95
C GLU A 151 -8.63 -5.85 -3.67
N ALA A 152 -9.69 -5.93 -4.47
CA ALA A 152 -10.85 -5.05 -4.38
C ALA A 152 -11.48 -5.03 -2.98
N GLY A 153 -11.55 -6.17 -2.31
CA GLY A 153 -12.09 -6.30 -0.96
C GLY A 153 -11.30 -5.53 0.12
N LEU A 154 -10.03 -5.23 -0.12
CA LEU A 154 -9.16 -4.46 0.77
C LEU A 154 -9.18 -2.96 0.47
N CYS A 155 -9.82 -2.55 -0.61
CA CYS A 155 -10.01 -1.15 -0.95
C CYS A 155 -11.30 -0.62 -0.29
N LEU A 156 -11.23 0.57 0.30
CA LEU A 156 -12.35 1.17 1.01
C LEU A 156 -13.25 2.03 0.13
N ASP A 157 -12.72 2.49 -0.99
CA ASP A 157 -13.42 3.35 -1.95
C ASP A 157 -12.85 3.18 -3.37
N PRO A 158 -13.59 3.63 -4.39
CA PRO A 158 -13.15 3.61 -5.78
C PRO A 158 -12.33 4.86 -6.16
N GLY A 159 -11.74 5.57 -5.19
CA GLY A 159 -10.94 6.76 -5.46
C GLY A 159 -9.72 6.47 -6.35
N PRO A 160 -9.17 7.51 -7.01
CA PRO A 160 -8.03 7.33 -7.89
C PRO A 160 -6.78 6.86 -7.13
N PRO A 161 -5.92 6.05 -7.76
CA PRO A 161 -4.68 5.55 -7.17
C PRO A 161 -3.66 6.69 -7.03
N SER A 162 -3.62 7.32 -5.85
CA SER A 162 -2.86 8.54 -5.57
C SER A 162 -1.82 8.41 -4.46
N HIS A 163 -1.82 7.30 -3.72
CA HIS A 163 -0.92 7.07 -2.60
C HIS A 163 -0.25 5.71 -2.70
N ALA A 164 1.01 5.64 -2.31
CA ALA A 164 1.78 4.39 -2.23
C ALA A 164 2.16 4.06 -0.80
N PHE A 165 2.08 2.80 -0.42
CA PHE A 165 2.58 2.31 0.86
C PHE A 165 4.11 2.25 0.88
N ALA A 166 4.70 2.67 1.98
CA ALA A 166 6.14 2.60 2.24
C ALA A 166 6.47 1.40 3.15
N PRO A 167 7.44 0.53 2.80
CA PRO A 167 8.40 0.64 1.71
C PRO A 167 8.03 -0.14 0.44
N CYS A 168 6.87 -0.77 0.36
CA CYS A 168 6.57 -1.78 -0.67
C CYS A 168 6.11 -1.22 -2.03
N GLY A 169 5.67 0.05 -2.09
CA GLY A 169 5.25 0.71 -3.32
C GLY A 169 3.87 0.29 -3.86
N HIS A 170 3.03 -0.42 -3.09
CA HIS A 170 1.65 -0.68 -3.50
C HIS A 170 0.81 0.59 -3.47
N VAL A 171 0.10 0.84 -4.57
CA VAL A 171 -0.67 2.07 -4.81
C VAL A 171 -2.16 1.81 -4.68
N CYS A 172 -2.85 2.72 -4.01
CA CYS A 172 -4.30 2.74 -3.88
C CYS A 172 -4.81 4.18 -3.70
N SER A 173 -6.12 4.32 -3.44
CA SER A 173 -6.72 5.62 -3.10
C SER A 173 -6.16 6.17 -1.78
N GLU A 174 -6.25 7.49 -1.61
CA GLU A 174 -5.83 8.16 -0.36
C GLU A 174 -6.56 7.58 0.86
N LYS A 175 -7.87 7.38 0.75
CA LYS A 175 -8.69 6.85 1.84
C LYS A 175 -8.23 5.46 2.27
N THR A 176 -8.01 4.58 1.31
CA THR A 176 -7.51 3.22 1.55
C THR A 176 -6.11 3.25 2.17
N ALA A 177 -5.21 4.07 1.63
CA ALA A 177 -3.84 4.18 2.13
C ALA A 177 -3.78 4.68 3.57
N ARG A 178 -4.52 5.75 3.89
CA ARG A 178 -4.56 6.32 5.23
C ARG A 178 -5.18 5.37 6.25
N TYR A 179 -6.26 4.69 5.87
CA TYR A 179 -6.89 3.70 6.75
C TYR A 179 -5.91 2.62 7.18
N TRP A 180 -5.27 1.94 6.23
CA TRP A 180 -4.34 0.86 6.53
C TRP A 180 -3.05 1.33 7.21
N ALA A 181 -2.58 2.53 6.90
CA ALA A 181 -1.41 3.12 7.54
C ALA A 181 -1.66 3.48 9.02
N GLN A 182 -2.91 3.71 9.40
CA GLN A 182 -3.31 4.03 10.78
C GLN A 182 -3.87 2.83 11.55
N THR A 183 -4.06 1.70 10.88
CA THR A 183 -4.66 0.50 11.48
C THR A 183 -3.55 -0.47 11.88
N PRO A 184 -3.26 -0.59 13.19
CA PRO A 184 -2.28 -1.55 13.67
C PRO A 184 -2.85 -2.98 13.54
N LEU A 185 -2.16 -3.83 12.80
CA LEU A 185 -2.47 -5.24 12.68
C LEU A 185 -1.75 -6.03 13.77
N PRO A 186 -2.38 -7.04 14.38
CA PRO A 186 -1.73 -7.90 15.35
C PRO A 186 -0.59 -8.67 14.69
N HIS A 187 0.55 -8.73 15.36
CA HIS A 187 1.72 -9.45 14.93
C HIS A 187 2.28 -10.25 16.11
N GLY A 188 2.21 -11.56 16.02
CA GLY A 188 2.50 -12.40 17.16
C GLY A 188 1.53 -12.11 18.33
N THR A 189 1.97 -12.39 19.56
CA THR A 189 1.13 -12.27 20.77
C THR A 189 1.13 -10.87 21.40
N HIS A 190 2.09 -10.00 21.06
CA HIS A 190 2.32 -8.76 21.83
C HIS A 190 2.68 -7.53 20.98
N ALA A 191 2.71 -7.63 19.67
CA ALA A 191 3.06 -6.52 18.80
C ALA A 191 1.94 -6.15 17.82
N PHE A 192 1.80 -4.86 17.57
CA PHE A 192 0.85 -4.33 16.60
C PHE A 192 1.58 -3.37 15.67
N HIS A 193 1.54 -3.64 14.38
CA HIS A 193 2.18 -2.80 13.36
C HIS A 193 1.24 -2.56 12.19
N ALA A 194 1.26 -1.34 11.66
CA ALA A 194 0.60 -1.08 10.39
C ALA A 194 1.31 -1.84 9.26
N ALA A 195 0.54 -2.51 8.41
CA ALA A 195 1.07 -3.28 7.30
C ALA A 195 0.31 -3.01 6.00
N CYS A 196 1.01 -3.18 4.88
CA CYS A 196 0.38 -3.09 3.57
C CYS A 196 -0.61 -4.25 3.37
N PRO A 197 -1.90 -3.98 3.11
CA PRO A 197 -2.90 -5.03 2.97
C PRO A 197 -2.66 -5.93 1.76
N PHE A 198 -1.92 -5.46 0.75
CA PHE A 198 -1.69 -6.20 -0.50
C PHE A 198 -0.49 -7.16 -0.44
N CYS A 199 0.44 -6.98 0.49
CA CYS A 199 1.63 -7.84 0.56
C CYS A 199 2.13 -8.14 1.98
N GLY A 200 1.48 -7.62 3.03
CA GLY A 200 1.87 -7.84 4.42
C GLY A 200 3.16 -7.11 4.86
N ALA A 201 3.80 -6.33 3.97
CA ALA A 201 5.00 -5.59 4.35
C ALA A 201 4.69 -4.56 5.44
N TRP A 202 5.49 -4.53 6.50
CA TRP A 202 5.37 -3.53 7.56
C TRP A 202 5.59 -2.14 7.01
N LEU A 203 4.71 -1.22 7.40
CA LEU A 203 4.79 0.15 6.96
C LEU A 203 5.85 0.91 7.75
N THR A 204 6.60 1.74 7.05
CA THR A 204 7.70 2.52 7.60
C THR A 204 7.52 4.00 7.28
N GLY A 205 8.25 4.85 8.03
CA GLY A 205 8.13 6.31 7.89
C GLY A 205 6.99 6.89 8.71
N GLU A 206 6.90 8.21 8.76
CA GLU A 206 6.01 8.96 9.64
C GLU A 206 4.52 8.64 9.42
N HIS A 207 4.14 8.37 8.17
CA HIS A 207 2.74 8.16 7.79
C HIS A 207 2.47 6.80 7.13
N GLY A 208 3.45 5.90 7.03
CA GLY A 208 3.30 4.57 6.41
C GLY A 208 2.93 4.59 4.92
N CYS A 209 2.60 5.75 4.36
CA CYS A 209 2.29 5.94 2.94
C CYS A 209 2.73 7.34 2.47
N VAL A 210 2.86 7.50 1.16
CA VAL A 210 3.26 8.75 0.52
C VAL A 210 2.33 9.09 -0.63
N ARG A 211 1.99 10.37 -0.78
CA ARG A 211 1.26 10.89 -1.94
C ARG A 211 2.15 10.87 -3.17
N LEU A 212 1.64 10.37 -4.29
CA LEU A 212 2.36 10.31 -5.55
C LEU A 212 2.29 11.64 -6.29
N ILE A 213 3.44 12.09 -6.78
CA ILE A 213 3.59 13.32 -7.59
C ILE A 213 4.18 12.90 -8.93
N PHE A 214 3.31 12.83 -9.94
CA PHE A 214 3.69 12.59 -11.32
C PHE A 214 4.01 13.91 -12.02
N GLN A 215 5.01 13.88 -12.88
CA GLN A 215 5.19 14.95 -13.84
C GLN A 215 4.21 14.76 -14.99
N GLY A 216 3.47 15.81 -15.32
CA GLY A 216 2.62 15.82 -16.50
C GLY A 216 3.45 15.72 -17.77
N PRO A 217 2.83 15.37 -18.92
CA PRO A 217 3.49 15.43 -20.21
C PRO A 217 4.06 16.85 -20.45
N LEU A 218 5.26 16.90 -20.99
CA LEU A 218 5.83 18.16 -21.48
C LEU A 218 5.13 18.46 -22.81
N ASP A 219 4.41 19.59 -22.86
CA ASP A 219 3.81 20.12 -24.09
C ASP A 219 4.91 20.54 -25.08
#